data_710f3a3010922752b197ba96006c2693
#
_entry.id   710f3a3010922752b197ba96006c2693
#
_cell.length_a   1.000
_cell.length_b   1.000
_cell.length_c   1.000
_cell.angle_alpha   90.00
_cell.angle_beta   90.00
_cell.angle_gamma   90.00
#
_symmetry.space_group_name_H-M   'P 1'
#
loop_
_entity.id
_entity.type
_entity.pdbx_description
1 polymer ?
#
loop_
_entity_poly.entity_id
_entity_poly.type
_entity_poly.pdbx_seq_one_letter_code
_entity_poly.pdbx_strand_id
1 'polypeptide(L)'
;MKFYKKMSGFREKYVDTLGKLYEYCTTFFENRPMSEMLGTDLKYTYGSFKHKCDDLSRYLSRYGIGAGDRVAILSINTPNWTVAMFSLVAFGRVVVPILPDSSENEITNILTHSGCKAIYIHKRFLPKLSADIQKKLKLVIDIDDFSVISRDDDAFTCDGRTCTPQPDDLAALIYTSGTTGNAKGVMLSHKNLCCNIIIASKTQKTNEKDVWLSILPMAHTYELSLGVLYPMYAGAKVVYLQKPPTASILLVALKKVRPTIMLSVPLIIEKIYKASILPTIQKSRVLKWMHRNMAGLLYWFVGMRLKNTFGGRIKFFGIGGAKLNPAVEKFLKKARFNYAIGYGMTECAPLICTAGVKQTHVGTTGGAAYGVDVKLINVNPETGEGEIVVKGDNVMLGYYRDPERTKSVFTEDGWFKTNDLASVDEKGRYSIKGRLNNMILGPSGENIYPEEIEKVINDIEGVDESLVVERDGKLVALVQLNKNVLDWNQETEDQFFEKLEARKQAILNFVNKKVNRSSKVAGVEVVKEPFEKTATQKIRRFKYKEGENGAVDEATTEETVVEKPSSDTPKKKTGK
;
A
#
# COMPACT_ATOMS: atom_id res chain seq x y z
N MET A 1 -8.35 -37.45 1.54
CA MET A 1 -7.42 -36.70 2.43
C MET A 1 -5.93 -36.99 2.17
N LYS A 2 -5.49 -38.25 2.03
CA LYS A 2 -4.08 -38.62 1.68
C LYS A 2 -3.65 -38.14 0.28
N PHE A 3 -4.53 -38.21 -0.72
CA PHE A 3 -4.27 -37.73 -2.09
C PHE A 3 -4.07 -36.20 -2.13
N TYR A 4 -4.91 -35.43 -1.40
CA TYR A 4 -4.76 -33.97 -1.27
C TYR A 4 -3.45 -33.55 -0.56
N LYS A 5 -2.99 -34.30 0.45
CA LYS A 5 -1.69 -34.05 1.09
C LYS A 5 -0.51 -34.31 0.17
N LYS A 6 -0.59 -35.36 -0.66
CA LYS A 6 0.46 -35.69 -1.66
C LYS A 6 0.51 -34.64 -2.77
N MET A 7 -0.67 -34.10 -3.19
CA MET A 7 -0.74 -32.99 -4.14
C MET A 7 -0.26 -31.66 -3.56
N SER A 8 -0.47 -31.35 -2.28
CA SER A 8 0.01 -30.09 -1.71
C SER A 8 1.54 -30.01 -1.67
N GLY A 9 2.22 -31.11 -1.31
CA GLY A 9 3.68 -31.16 -1.34
C GLY A 9 4.27 -31.13 -2.76
N PHE A 10 3.57 -31.66 -3.75
CA PHE A 10 3.93 -31.54 -5.16
C PHE A 10 3.79 -30.10 -5.66
N ARG A 11 2.69 -29.42 -5.34
CA ARG A 11 2.43 -28.01 -5.69
C ARG A 11 3.53 -27.09 -5.20
N GLU A 12 3.96 -27.25 -3.94
CA GLU A 12 4.97 -26.39 -3.30
C GLU A 12 6.34 -26.50 -4.00
N LYS A 13 6.69 -27.70 -4.47
CA LYS A 13 7.93 -27.93 -5.21
C LYS A 13 7.84 -27.58 -6.69
N TYR A 14 6.63 -27.62 -7.27
CA TYR A 14 6.41 -27.39 -8.69
C TYR A 14 6.31 -25.90 -9.03
N VAL A 15 5.62 -25.10 -8.19
CA VAL A 15 5.37 -23.68 -8.46
C VAL A 15 6.54 -22.83 -7.90
N ASP A 16 7.66 -22.84 -8.60
CA ASP A 16 8.84 -22.02 -8.32
C ASP A 16 9.03 -20.85 -9.28
N THR A 17 8.22 -20.81 -10.37
CA THR A 17 8.13 -19.68 -11.29
C THR A 17 6.68 -19.28 -11.56
N LEU A 18 6.45 -18.02 -11.97
CA LEU A 18 5.12 -17.55 -12.39
C LEU A 18 4.65 -18.25 -13.68
N GLY A 19 5.58 -18.71 -14.53
CA GLY A 19 5.27 -19.56 -15.69
C GLY A 19 4.67 -20.89 -15.25
N LYS A 20 5.27 -21.56 -14.27
CA LYS A 20 4.71 -22.81 -13.71
C LYS A 20 3.40 -22.58 -12.94
N LEU A 21 3.25 -21.44 -12.24
CA LEU A 21 1.97 -21.06 -11.65
C LEU A 21 0.87 -20.93 -12.71
N TYR A 22 1.19 -20.23 -13.82
CA TYR A 22 0.30 -20.09 -14.97
C TYR A 22 -0.15 -21.42 -15.55
N GLU A 23 0.81 -22.28 -15.86
CA GLU A 23 0.54 -23.64 -16.38
C GLU A 23 -0.31 -24.45 -15.40
N TYR A 24 0.07 -24.45 -14.12
CA TYR A 24 -0.64 -25.16 -13.07
C TYR A 24 -2.10 -24.73 -12.96
N CYS A 25 -2.35 -23.42 -12.78
CA CYS A 25 -3.71 -22.94 -12.53
C CYS A 25 -4.62 -23.07 -13.76
N THR A 26 -4.10 -22.87 -14.96
CA THR A 26 -4.86 -22.98 -16.20
C THR A 26 -5.15 -24.42 -16.62
N THR A 27 -4.33 -25.39 -16.17
CA THR A 27 -4.56 -26.80 -16.39
C THR A 27 -5.52 -27.41 -15.38
N PHE A 28 -5.31 -27.12 -14.08
CA PHE A 28 -6.10 -27.78 -13.02
C PHE A 28 -7.45 -27.11 -12.75
N PHE A 29 -7.60 -25.83 -13.12
CA PHE A 29 -8.80 -25.05 -12.83
C PHE A 29 -9.47 -24.48 -14.08
N GLU A 30 -9.18 -24.97 -15.27
CA GLU A 30 -9.58 -24.47 -16.59
C GLU A 30 -11.02 -23.91 -16.64
N ASN A 31 -11.98 -24.70 -16.21
CA ASN A 31 -13.42 -24.37 -16.28
C ASN A 31 -13.93 -23.56 -15.07
N ARG A 32 -13.05 -23.21 -14.13
CA ARG A 32 -13.47 -22.47 -12.92
C ARG A 32 -13.46 -20.97 -13.16
N PRO A 33 -14.39 -20.22 -12.51
CA PRO A 33 -14.33 -18.76 -12.50
C PRO A 33 -13.01 -18.29 -11.85
N MET A 34 -12.25 -17.46 -12.56
CA MET A 34 -11.00 -16.87 -12.08
C MET A 34 -11.21 -15.46 -11.55
N SER A 35 -11.81 -14.60 -12.37
CA SER A 35 -11.96 -13.18 -12.03
C SER A 35 -13.17 -12.56 -12.70
N GLU A 36 -13.72 -11.50 -12.07
CA GLU A 36 -14.77 -10.68 -12.65
C GLU A 36 -14.70 -9.22 -12.19
N MET A 37 -15.17 -8.32 -13.03
CA MET A 37 -15.45 -6.92 -12.67
C MET A 37 -16.91 -6.81 -12.21
N LEU A 38 -17.14 -6.46 -10.96
CA LEU A 38 -18.48 -6.42 -10.35
C LEU A 38 -19.44 -5.50 -11.13
N GLY A 39 -20.53 -6.08 -11.62
CA GLY A 39 -21.59 -5.34 -12.33
C GLY A 39 -21.29 -5.07 -13.81
N THR A 40 -20.37 -5.82 -14.42
CA THR A 40 -20.10 -5.84 -15.86
C THR A 40 -20.08 -7.27 -16.39
N ASP A 41 -19.94 -7.44 -17.70
CA ASP A 41 -19.73 -8.73 -18.35
C ASP A 41 -18.27 -9.15 -18.43
N LEU A 42 -17.33 -8.30 -17.95
CA LEU A 42 -15.90 -8.61 -17.95
C LEU A 42 -15.60 -9.66 -16.88
N LYS A 43 -15.35 -10.87 -17.34
CA LYS A 43 -15.05 -12.04 -16.50
C LYS A 43 -14.18 -13.04 -17.25
N TYR A 44 -13.38 -13.77 -16.50
CA TYR A 44 -12.57 -14.87 -17.02
C TYR A 44 -12.78 -16.16 -16.22
N THR A 45 -12.78 -17.29 -16.94
CA THR A 45 -12.38 -18.58 -16.38
C THR A 45 -10.86 -18.72 -16.49
N TYR A 46 -10.25 -19.69 -15.81
CA TYR A 46 -8.82 -19.94 -15.97
C TYR A 46 -8.46 -20.33 -17.41
N GLY A 47 -9.36 -21.03 -18.14
CA GLY A 47 -9.16 -21.38 -19.55
C GLY A 47 -9.24 -20.16 -20.48
N SER A 48 -10.28 -19.32 -20.35
CA SER A 48 -10.38 -18.10 -21.18
C SER A 48 -9.27 -17.10 -20.89
N PHE A 49 -8.83 -17.02 -19.64
CA PHE A 49 -7.64 -16.26 -19.23
C PHE A 49 -6.39 -16.76 -19.97
N LYS A 50 -6.19 -18.11 -20.03
CA LYS A 50 -5.06 -18.71 -20.73
C LYS A 50 -5.03 -18.26 -22.20
N HIS A 51 -6.13 -18.45 -22.91
CA HIS A 51 -6.20 -18.10 -24.33
C HIS A 51 -5.84 -16.62 -24.56
N LYS A 52 -6.37 -15.71 -23.73
CA LYS A 52 -6.09 -14.28 -23.88
C LYS A 52 -4.62 -13.93 -23.60
N CYS A 53 -4.00 -14.55 -22.60
CA CYS A 53 -2.57 -14.36 -22.29
C CYS A 53 -1.69 -14.86 -23.44
N ASP A 54 -1.98 -16.05 -23.98
CA ASP A 54 -1.22 -16.65 -25.10
C ASP A 54 -1.30 -15.77 -26.35
N ASP A 55 -2.50 -15.21 -26.66
CA ASP A 55 -2.71 -14.31 -27.80
C ASP A 55 -1.91 -13.01 -27.66
N LEU A 56 -1.99 -12.38 -26.49
CA LEU A 56 -1.25 -11.14 -26.22
C LEU A 56 0.26 -11.36 -26.21
N SER A 57 0.73 -12.49 -25.67
CA SER A 57 2.15 -12.82 -25.69
C SER A 57 2.66 -12.97 -27.13
N ARG A 58 1.91 -13.66 -28.01
CA ARG A 58 2.25 -13.76 -29.45
C ARG A 58 2.24 -12.40 -30.13
N TYR A 59 1.26 -11.54 -29.79
CA TYR A 59 1.19 -10.19 -30.33
C TYR A 59 2.43 -9.35 -29.97
N LEU A 60 2.84 -9.35 -28.69
CA LEU A 60 4.05 -8.65 -28.23
C LEU A 60 5.31 -9.14 -28.97
N SER A 61 5.42 -10.46 -29.21
CA SER A 61 6.56 -11.03 -29.92
C SER A 61 6.70 -10.51 -31.35
N ARG A 62 5.58 -10.19 -32.04
CA ARG A 62 5.61 -9.62 -33.39
C ARG A 62 6.25 -8.23 -33.44
N TYR A 63 6.25 -7.50 -32.33
CA TYR A 63 6.89 -6.19 -32.19
C TYR A 63 8.26 -6.27 -31.52
N GLY A 64 8.91 -7.45 -31.60
CA GLY A 64 10.26 -7.64 -31.07
C GLY A 64 10.36 -7.44 -29.55
N ILE A 65 9.26 -7.70 -28.82
CA ILE A 65 9.25 -7.66 -27.35
C ILE A 65 9.40 -9.10 -26.87
N GLY A 66 10.59 -9.44 -26.41
CA GLY A 66 10.99 -10.81 -26.04
C GLY A 66 11.29 -10.98 -24.55
N ALA A 67 11.92 -12.13 -24.25
CA ALA A 67 12.36 -12.45 -22.87
C ALA A 67 13.33 -11.38 -22.35
N GLY A 68 13.20 -11.03 -21.06
CA GLY A 68 13.98 -10.00 -20.39
C GLY A 68 13.52 -8.56 -20.68
N ASP A 69 12.63 -8.35 -21.67
CA ASP A 69 12.10 -7.02 -21.96
C ASP A 69 11.08 -6.58 -20.89
N ARG A 70 11.14 -5.29 -20.53
CA ARG A 70 10.26 -4.66 -19.55
C ARG A 70 9.04 -4.09 -20.27
N VAL A 71 7.86 -4.40 -19.72
CA VAL A 71 6.57 -3.85 -20.18
C VAL A 71 5.83 -3.30 -18.98
N ALA A 72 5.38 -2.05 -19.07
CA ALA A 72 4.68 -1.39 -18.00
C ALA A 72 3.18 -1.74 -17.97
N ILE A 73 2.57 -1.66 -16.78
CA ILE A 73 1.13 -1.70 -16.59
C ILE A 73 0.73 -0.50 -15.74
N LEU A 74 -0.06 0.42 -16.31
CA LEU A 74 -0.63 1.58 -15.63
C LEU A 74 -2.16 1.53 -15.70
N SER A 75 -2.80 1.00 -14.67
CA SER A 75 -4.24 0.77 -14.68
C SER A 75 -4.83 0.73 -13.28
N ILE A 76 -6.14 0.89 -13.20
CA ILE A 76 -6.95 0.50 -12.04
C ILE A 76 -6.97 -1.03 -11.91
N ASN A 77 -7.51 -1.52 -10.78
CA ASN A 77 -7.75 -2.95 -10.62
C ASN A 77 -8.80 -3.45 -11.60
N THR A 78 -8.46 -4.46 -12.39
CA THR A 78 -9.35 -5.06 -13.40
C THR A 78 -8.92 -6.51 -13.68
N PRO A 79 -9.83 -7.41 -14.09
CA PRO A 79 -9.46 -8.73 -14.60
C PRO A 79 -8.36 -8.69 -15.67
N ASN A 80 -8.41 -7.69 -16.56
CA ASN A 80 -7.45 -7.50 -17.65
C ASN A 80 -6.03 -7.20 -17.15
N TRP A 81 -5.88 -6.62 -15.94
CA TRP A 81 -4.58 -6.38 -15.34
C TRP A 81 -3.81 -7.70 -15.14
N THR A 82 -4.51 -8.73 -14.64
CA THR A 82 -3.92 -10.07 -14.45
C THR A 82 -3.58 -10.70 -15.81
N VAL A 83 -4.42 -10.52 -16.82
CA VAL A 83 -4.15 -10.98 -18.19
C VAL A 83 -2.92 -10.29 -18.75
N ALA A 84 -2.82 -8.96 -18.67
CA ALA A 84 -1.65 -8.19 -19.11
C ALA A 84 -0.38 -8.69 -18.42
N MET A 85 -0.39 -8.84 -17.08
CA MET A 85 0.76 -9.33 -16.33
C MET A 85 1.23 -10.72 -16.81
N PHE A 86 0.31 -11.68 -16.90
CA PHE A 86 0.68 -13.06 -17.25
C PHE A 86 1.03 -13.23 -18.73
N SER A 87 0.55 -12.36 -19.63
CA SER A 87 1.07 -12.29 -21.01
C SER A 87 2.56 -11.92 -21.09
N LEU A 88 3.10 -11.43 -20.00
CA LEU A 88 4.51 -11.07 -19.84
C LEU A 88 5.28 -12.15 -19.06
N VAL A 89 4.98 -12.29 -17.78
CA VAL A 89 5.81 -13.05 -16.83
C VAL A 89 5.78 -14.56 -17.08
N ALA A 90 4.72 -15.11 -17.68
CA ALA A 90 4.67 -16.53 -18.04
C ALA A 90 5.59 -16.87 -19.24
N PHE A 91 6.03 -15.86 -19.98
CA PHE A 91 6.81 -15.98 -21.21
C PHE A 91 8.19 -15.31 -21.11
N GLY A 92 8.69 -15.11 -19.90
CA GLY A 92 10.03 -14.59 -19.62
C GLY A 92 10.21 -13.07 -19.76
N ARG A 93 9.13 -12.31 -19.93
CA ARG A 93 9.17 -10.84 -19.91
C ARG A 93 9.01 -10.31 -18.49
N VAL A 94 9.46 -9.08 -18.25
CA VAL A 94 9.43 -8.41 -16.95
C VAL A 94 8.27 -7.43 -16.87
N VAL A 95 7.42 -7.56 -15.87
CA VAL A 95 6.36 -6.59 -15.61
C VAL A 95 6.88 -5.40 -14.80
N VAL A 96 6.48 -4.18 -15.19
CA VAL A 96 6.74 -2.94 -14.45
C VAL A 96 5.38 -2.33 -14.05
N PRO A 97 4.85 -2.71 -12.88
CA PRO A 97 3.58 -2.17 -12.41
C PRO A 97 3.76 -0.72 -11.94
N ILE A 98 2.88 0.16 -12.41
CA ILE A 98 2.87 1.58 -12.04
C ILE A 98 1.57 1.86 -11.28
N LEU A 99 1.68 2.55 -10.14
CA LEU A 99 0.51 2.92 -9.34
C LEU A 99 -0.36 3.94 -10.07
N PRO A 100 -1.70 3.81 -10.03
CA PRO A 100 -2.63 4.75 -10.67
C PRO A 100 -2.49 6.20 -10.20
N ASP A 101 -2.08 6.38 -8.93
CA ASP A 101 -1.92 7.68 -8.28
C ASP A 101 -0.55 8.33 -8.58
N SER A 102 0.31 7.69 -9.36
CA SER A 102 1.59 8.28 -9.77
C SER A 102 1.40 9.54 -10.61
N SER A 103 2.24 10.53 -10.35
CA SER A 103 2.30 11.78 -11.15
C SER A 103 2.91 11.53 -12.53
N GLU A 104 2.73 12.46 -13.46
CA GLU A 104 3.33 12.40 -14.80
C GLU A 104 4.85 12.26 -14.75
N ASN A 105 5.50 13.02 -13.87
CA ASN A 105 6.94 12.96 -13.66
C ASN A 105 7.38 11.58 -13.13
N GLU A 106 6.66 11.01 -12.17
CA GLU A 106 6.95 9.68 -11.65
C GLU A 106 6.78 8.61 -12.73
N ILE A 107 5.73 8.68 -13.55
CA ILE A 107 5.48 7.76 -14.66
C ILE A 107 6.61 7.87 -15.70
N THR A 108 6.96 9.09 -16.10
CA THR A 108 8.05 9.36 -17.04
C THR A 108 9.38 8.81 -16.54
N ASN A 109 9.71 9.06 -15.26
CA ASN A 109 10.93 8.57 -14.63
C ASN A 109 10.97 7.04 -14.57
N ILE A 110 9.84 6.39 -14.21
CA ILE A 110 9.75 4.93 -14.15
C ILE A 110 9.95 4.33 -15.55
N LEU A 111 9.27 4.82 -16.56
CA LEU A 111 9.36 4.31 -17.92
C LEU A 111 10.77 4.48 -18.51
N THR A 112 11.38 5.64 -18.29
CA THR A 112 12.73 5.95 -18.77
C THR A 112 13.78 5.11 -18.04
N HIS A 113 13.74 5.08 -16.70
CA HIS A 113 14.73 4.36 -15.91
C HIS A 113 14.64 2.84 -16.11
N SER A 114 13.41 2.29 -16.16
CA SER A 114 13.21 0.86 -16.43
C SER A 114 13.55 0.46 -17.86
N GLY A 115 13.50 1.41 -18.81
CA GLY A 115 13.66 1.14 -20.23
C GLY A 115 12.53 0.24 -20.76
N CYS A 116 11.29 0.50 -20.38
CA CYS A 116 10.13 -0.21 -20.90
C CYS A 116 10.01 -0.08 -22.41
N LYS A 117 9.73 -1.20 -23.10
CA LYS A 117 9.49 -1.22 -24.55
C LYS A 117 8.03 -1.03 -24.92
N ALA A 118 7.10 -1.35 -24.01
CA ALA A 118 5.67 -1.18 -24.21
C ALA A 118 4.95 -0.87 -22.91
N ILE A 119 3.69 -0.48 -23.01
CA ILE A 119 2.81 -0.24 -21.88
C ILE A 119 1.38 -0.74 -22.17
N TYR A 120 0.80 -1.43 -21.19
CA TYR A 120 -0.64 -1.60 -21.05
C TYR A 120 -1.16 -0.44 -20.20
N ILE A 121 -2.08 0.37 -20.73
CA ILE A 121 -2.55 1.57 -20.05
C ILE A 121 -4.09 1.66 -20.10
N HIS A 122 -4.71 2.02 -18.99
CA HIS A 122 -6.12 2.40 -18.98
C HIS A 122 -6.27 3.81 -19.56
N LYS A 123 -7.20 4.01 -20.51
CA LYS A 123 -7.40 5.27 -21.27
C LYS A 123 -7.42 6.53 -20.40
N ARG A 124 -8.00 6.46 -19.19
CA ARG A 124 -8.04 7.61 -18.27
C ARG A 124 -6.66 8.15 -17.85
N PHE A 125 -5.61 7.31 -17.96
CA PHE A 125 -4.24 7.69 -17.61
C PHE A 125 -3.40 8.10 -18.82
N LEU A 126 -3.92 7.94 -20.02
CA LEU A 126 -3.22 8.32 -21.25
C LEU A 126 -2.75 9.79 -21.25
N PRO A 127 -3.53 10.77 -20.71
CA PRO A 127 -3.06 12.14 -20.59
C PRO A 127 -1.81 12.33 -19.72
N LYS A 128 -1.51 11.38 -18.83
CA LYS A 128 -0.29 11.39 -18.02
C LYS A 128 0.96 10.90 -18.77
N LEU A 129 0.80 10.41 -19.99
CA LEU A 129 1.88 9.89 -20.81
C LEU A 129 2.25 10.92 -21.86
N SER A 130 3.40 11.58 -21.72
CA SER A 130 3.85 12.60 -22.68
C SER A 130 4.03 12.03 -24.09
N ALA A 131 3.84 12.86 -25.12
CA ALA A 131 4.00 12.45 -26.50
C ALA A 131 5.40 11.88 -26.81
N ASP A 132 6.45 12.43 -26.16
CA ASP A 132 7.82 11.96 -26.32
C ASP A 132 8.04 10.57 -25.74
N ILE A 133 7.39 10.25 -24.63
CA ILE A 133 7.43 8.89 -24.07
C ILE A 133 6.65 7.93 -24.94
N GLN A 134 5.46 8.33 -25.43
CA GLN A 134 4.67 7.48 -26.34
C GLN A 134 5.45 7.09 -27.60
N LYS A 135 6.20 8.04 -28.19
CA LYS A 135 7.05 7.78 -29.38
C LYS A 135 8.21 6.82 -29.12
N LYS A 136 8.69 6.72 -27.87
CA LYS A 136 9.79 5.82 -27.49
C LYS A 136 9.32 4.38 -27.26
N LEU A 137 8.02 4.18 -27.10
CA LEU A 137 7.42 2.87 -26.87
C LEU A 137 7.06 2.20 -28.18
N LYS A 138 7.43 0.92 -28.34
CA LYS A 138 7.05 0.12 -29.51
C LYS A 138 5.54 -0.12 -29.58
N LEU A 139 4.88 -0.23 -28.41
CA LEU A 139 3.44 -0.45 -28.29
C LEU A 139 2.85 0.29 -27.09
N VAL A 140 1.72 0.95 -27.32
CA VAL A 140 0.82 1.45 -26.29
C VAL A 140 -0.53 0.74 -26.48
N ILE A 141 -0.92 -0.06 -25.51
CA ILE A 141 -2.10 -0.94 -25.58
C ILE A 141 -3.11 -0.50 -24.52
N ASP A 142 -4.36 -0.29 -24.94
CA ASP A 142 -5.45 -0.10 -23.99
C ASP A 142 -5.71 -1.39 -23.21
N ILE A 143 -5.69 -1.31 -21.90
CA ILE A 143 -5.90 -2.49 -21.05
C ILE A 143 -7.37 -2.92 -20.98
N ASP A 144 -8.31 -2.04 -21.33
CA ASP A 144 -9.74 -2.34 -21.19
C ASP A 144 -10.23 -3.34 -22.24
N ASP A 145 -9.72 -3.25 -23.47
CA ASP A 145 -10.11 -4.13 -24.58
C ASP A 145 -8.93 -4.76 -25.32
N PHE A 146 -7.69 -4.39 -24.94
CA PHE A 146 -6.43 -4.75 -25.58
C PHE A 146 -6.30 -4.23 -27.03
N SER A 147 -7.01 -3.16 -27.38
CA SER A 147 -6.80 -2.45 -28.64
C SER A 147 -5.49 -1.67 -28.61
N VAL A 148 -4.88 -1.49 -29.78
CA VAL A 148 -3.65 -0.72 -29.93
C VAL A 148 -3.96 0.76 -30.02
N ILE A 149 -3.42 1.56 -29.11
CA ILE A 149 -3.54 3.03 -29.10
C ILE A 149 -2.48 3.64 -30.02
N SER A 150 -1.22 3.21 -29.87
CA SER A 150 -0.14 3.58 -30.78
C SER A 150 0.86 2.44 -30.91
N ARG A 151 1.53 2.40 -32.04
CA ARG A 151 2.57 1.42 -32.34
C ARG A 151 3.65 2.05 -33.22
N ASP A 152 4.84 1.50 -33.09
CA ASP A 152 5.95 1.74 -33.99
C ASP A 152 5.90 0.68 -35.09
N ASP A 153 5.51 1.07 -36.32
CA ASP A 153 5.35 0.12 -37.43
C ASP A 153 6.70 -0.46 -37.88
N ASP A 154 7.82 0.26 -37.67
CA ASP A 154 9.18 -0.22 -37.96
C ASP A 154 9.64 -1.28 -36.95
N ALA A 155 9.00 -1.37 -35.78
CA ALA A 155 9.26 -2.38 -34.77
C ALA A 155 8.62 -3.76 -35.07
N PHE A 156 7.91 -3.91 -36.18
CA PHE A 156 7.30 -5.20 -36.57
C PHE A 156 8.34 -6.12 -37.18
N THR A 157 9.02 -6.88 -36.33
CA THR A 157 10.19 -7.72 -36.69
C THR A 157 9.93 -9.21 -36.56
N CYS A 158 8.89 -9.62 -35.83
CA CYS A 158 8.55 -11.01 -35.51
C CYS A 158 9.68 -11.78 -34.79
N ASP A 159 10.64 -11.10 -34.17
CA ASP A 159 11.84 -11.69 -33.56
C ASP A 159 11.82 -11.71 -32.01
N GLY A 160 10.73 -11.26 -31.39
CA GLY A 160 10.55 -11.26 -29.94
C GLY A 160 10.43 -12.66 -29.36
N ARG A 161 11.58 -13.30 -29.12
CA ARG A 161 11.63 -14.66 -28.58
C ARG A 161 11.17 -14.69 -27.12
N THR A 162 10.32 -15.67 -26.79
CA THR A 162 9.91 -15.97 -25.42
C THR A 162 10.76 -17.11 -24.87
N CYS A 163 10.82 -17.22 -23.55
CA CYS A 163 11.46 -18.36 -22.88
C CYS A 163 10.59 -18.86 -21.72
N THR A 164 10.86 -20.08 -21.29
CA THR A 164 10.36 -20.57 -20.01
C THR A 164 11.21 -19.95 -18.91
N PRO A 165 10.62 -19.12 -18.03
CA PRO A 165 11.37 -18.42 -17.01
C PRO A 165 11.97 -19.38 -15.97
N GLN A 166 13.16 -19.06 -15.48
CA GLN A 166 13.83 -19.75 -14.39
C GLN A 166 13.51 -19.06 -13.04
N PRO A 167 13.67 -19.74 -11.90
CA PRO A 167 13.34 -19.20 -10.59
C PRO A 167 14.05 -17.87 -10.24
N ASP A 168 15.30 -17.73 -10.62
CA ASP A 168 16.10 -16.53 -10.32
C ASP A 168 16.01 -15.44 -11.41
N ASP A 169 15.27 -15.67 -12.51
CA ASP A 169 15.03 -14.65 -13.52
C ASP A 169 14.18 -13.50 -12.93
N LEU A 170 14.45 -12.28 -13.40
CA LEU A 170 13.68 -11.10 -13.04
C LEU A 170 12.24 -11.22 -13.56
N ALA A 171 11.26 -11.20 -12.66
CA ALA A 171 9.85 -11.27 -12.99
C ALA A 171 9.16 -9.91 -12.93
N ALA A 172 9.50 -9.10 -11.93
CA ALA A 172 8.88 -7.80 -11.72
C ALA A 172 9.90 -6.76 -11.28
N LEU A 173 9.73 -5.53 -11.78
CA LEU A 173 10.48 -4.36 -11.37
C LEU A 173 9.50 -3.35 -10.76
N ILE A 174 9.48 -3.27 -9.42
CA ILE A 174 8.50 -2.49 -8.68
C ILE A 174 9.14 -1.25 -8.08
N TYR A 175 8.62 -0.08 -8.48
CA TYR A 175 9.15 1.19 -8.02
C TYR A 175 8.53 1.60 -6.68
N THR A 176 9.39 1.96 -5.73
CA THR A 176 8.99 2.51 -4.44
C THR A 176 9.51 3.93 -4.28
N SER A 177 8.74 4.77 -3.60
CA SER A 177 9.18 6.13 -3.26
C SER A 177 10.35 6.06 -2.29
N GLY A 178 11.54 6.47 -2.75
CA GLY A 178 12.71 6.62 -1.88
C GLY A 178 12.51 7.75 -0.86
N THR A 179 13.16 7.64 0.29
CA THR A 179 13.22 8.73 1.30
C THR A 179 13.92 9.99 0.76
N THR A 180 14.67 9.85 -0.33
CA THR A 180 15.42 10.92 -1.02
C THR A 180 14.69 11.55 -2.22
N GLY A 181 13.40 11.23 -2.41
CA GLY A 181 12.61 11.77 -3.52
C GLY A 181 12.67 10.99 -4.83
N ASN A 182 13.76 10.30 -5.14
CA ASN A 182 13.89 9.48 -6.35
C ASN A 182 13.34 8.07 -6.13
N ALA A 183 12.47 7.64 -7.04
CA ALA A 183 11.90 6.29 -7.03
C ALA A 183 13.01 5.25 -7.29
N LYS A 184 13.07 4.20 -6.45
CA LYS A 184 14.00 3.08 -6.59
C LYS A 184 13.27 1.84 -7.13
N GLY A 185 13.84 1.20 -8.12
CA GLY A 185 13.29 -0.02 -8.73
C GLY A 185 13.72 -1.27 -7.96
N VAL A 186 12.81 -1.92 -7.28
CA VAL A 186 13.04 -3.18 -6.55
C VAL A 186 12.94 -4.34 -7.54
N MET A 187 14.00 -5.13 -7.68
CA MET A 187 14.07 -6.29 -8.56
C MET A 187 13.56 -7.54 -7.85
N LEU A 188 12.43 -8.07 -8.30
CA LEU A 188 11.85 -9.31 -7.76
C LEU A 188 11.92 -10.43 -8.80
N SER A 189 12.54 -11.56 -8.40
CA SER A 189 12.60 -12.76 -9.22
C SER A 189 11.29 -13.54 -9.17
N HIS A 190 11.15 -14.51 -10.08
CA HIS A 190 10.05 -15.48 -10.03
C HIS A 190 10.02 -16.21 -8.68
N LYS A 191 11.17 -16.61 -8.16
CA LYS A 191 11.32 -17.29 -6.87
C LYS A 191 10.85 -16.40 -5.71
N ASN A 192 11.22 -15.11 -5.69
CA ASN A 192 10.79 -14.19 -4.63
C ASN A 192 9.25 -14.09 -4.53
N LEU A 193 8.57 -14.00 -5.68
CA LEU A 193 7.10 -13.93 -5.72
C LEU A 193 6.45 -15.27 -5.39
N CYS A 194 6.98 -16.37 -5.89
CA CYS A 194 6.43 -17.73 -5.65
C CYS A 194 6.59 -18.16 -4.19
N CYS A 195 7.71 -17.84 -3.53
CA CYS A 195 7.87 -18.18 -2.12
C CYS A 195 6.82 -17.46 -1.24
N ASN A 196 6.42 -16.24 -1.59
CA ASN A 196 5.35 -15.52 -0.89
C ASN A 196 3.97 -16.19 -1.04
N ILE A 197 3.70 -16.83 -2.18
CA ILE A 197 2.51 -17.67 -2.36
C ILE A 197 2.52 -18.84 -1.36
N ILE A 198 3.67 -19.50 -1.22
CA ILE A 198 3.83 -20.61 -0.28
C ILE A 198 3.68 -20.14 1.17
N ILE A 199 4.34 -19.04 1.55
CA ILE A 199 4.18 -18.39 2.86
C ILE A 199 2.69 -18.14 3.16
N ALA A 200 1.97 -17.51 2.22
CA ALA A 200 0.54 -17.23 2.38
C ALA A 200 -0.28 -18.51 2.57
N SER A 201 0.03 -19.59 1.81
CA SER A 201 -0.66 -20.88 1.91
C SER A 201 -0.46 -21.58 3.24
N LYS A 202 0.70 -21.38 3.88
CA LYS A 202 1.00 -21.89 5.23
C LYS A 202 0.35 -21.04 6.32
N THR A 203 0.27 -19.72 6.09
CA THR A 203 -0.33 -18.77 7.03
C THR A 203 -1.86 -18.90 7.09
N GLN A 204 -2.51 -18.94 5.93
CA GLN A 204 -3.97 -19.03 5.80
C GLN A 204 -4.35 -19.99 4.68
N LYS A 205 -4.89 -21.13 5.06
CA LYS A 205 -5.37 -22.13 4.09
C LYS A 205 -6.57 -21.60 3.32
N THR A 206 -6.49 -21.72 2.01
CA THR A 206 -7.55 -21.34 1.06
C THR A 206 -7.76 -22.46 0.04
N ASN A 207 -8.86 -22.41 -0.67
CA ASN A 207 -9.21 -23.38 -1.70
C ASN A 207 -10.03 -22.72 -2.82
N GLU A 208 -10.36 -23.50 -3.81
CA GLU A 208 -11.07 -23.10 -5.01
C GLU A 208 -12.51 -22.59 -4.78
N LYS A 209 -13.06 -22.69 -3.57
CA LYS A 209 -14.39 -22.16 -3.20
C LYS A 209 -14.31 -20.78 -2.56
N ASP A 210 -13.10 -20.30 -2.31
CA ASP A 210 -12.89 -18.99 -1.72
C ASP A 210 -13.08 -17.86 -2.76
N VAL A 211 -13.53 -16.73 -2.26
CA VAL A 211 -13.80 -15.54 -3.07
C VAL A 211 -13.07 -14.35 -2.44
N TRP A 212 -12.18 -13.74 -3.22
CA TRP A 212 -11.51 -12.49 -2.86
C TRP A 212 -12.33 -11.29 -3.31
N LEU A 213 -12.35 -10.23 -2.53
CA LEU A 213 -12.72 -8.90 -2.98
C LEU A 213 -11.46 -8.04 -2.96
N SER A 214 -10.97 -7.68 -4.15
CA SER A 214 -9.77 -6.87 -4.35
C SER A 214 -10.10 -5.39 -4.19
N ILE A 215 -9.41 -4.71 -3.25
CA ILE A 215 -9.61 -3.30 -2.95
C ILE A 215 -8.30 -2.49 -2.87
N LEU A 216 -7.16 -3.16 -2.80
CA LEU A 216 -5.84 -2.53 -2.78
C LEU A 216 -5.27 -2.46 -4.20
N PRO A 217 -4.39 -1.50 -4.53
CA PRO A 217 -3.80 -1.41 -5.86
C PRO A 217 -3.01 -2.66 -6.23
N MET A 218 -3.32 -3.28 -7.40
CA MET A 218 -2.64 -4.49 -7.89
C MET A 218 -1.16 -4.24 -8.20
N ALA A 219 -0.78 -3.00 -8.47
CA ALA A 219 0.61 -2.60 -8.66
C ALA A 219 1.45 -2.62 -7.37
N HIS A 220 0.82 -2.74 -6.20
CA HIS A 220 1.52 -2.86 -4.92
C HIS A 220 1.79 -4.32 -4.58
N THR A 221 3.00 -4.67 -4.13
CA THR A 221 3.41 -6.06 -3.83
C THR A 221 2.47 -6.81 -2.92
N TYR A 222 1.83 -6.14 -1.96
CA TYR A 222 0.89 -6.76 -1.03
C TYR A 222 -0.33 -7.33 -1.76
N GLU A 223 -0.97 -6.54 -2.63
CA GLU A 223 -2.09 -7.02 -3.45
C GLU A 223 -1.60 -7.97 -4.54
N LEU A 224 -0.47 -7.67 -5.19
CA LEU A 224 0.10 -8.52 -6.23
C LEU A 224 0.31 -9.96 -5.73
N SER A 225 1.02 -10.14 -4.63
CA SER A 225 1.35 -11.48 -4.14
C SER A 225 0.15 -12.17 -3.49
N LEU A 226 -0.64 -11.46 -2.67
CA LEU A 226 -1.68 -12.08 -1.86
C LEU A 226 -3.10 -11.91 -2.42
N GLY A 227 -3.33 -10.91 -3.26
CA GLY A 227 -4.62 -10.62 -3.90
C GLY A 227 -4.72 -11.12 -5.34
N VAL A 228 -3.58 -11.36 -6.03
CA VAL A 228 -3.53 -11.88 -7.40
C VAL A 228 -2.92 -13.27 -7.44
N LEU A 229 -1.65 -13.43 -7.03
CA LEU A 229 -0.93 -14.69 -7.22
C LEU A 229 -1.45 -15.81 -6.31
N TYR A 230 -1.72 -15.52 -5.05
CA TYR A 230 -2.18 -16.54 -4.11
C TYR A 230 -3.57 -17.09 -4.42
N PRO A 231 -4.61 -16.29 -4.76
CA PRO A 231 -5.89 -16.84 -5.23
C PRO A 231 -5.74 -17.70 -6.48
N MET A 232 -4.86 -17.36 -7.43
CA MET A 232 -4.59 -18.20 -8.60
C MET A 232 -4.02 -19.57 -8.21
N TYR A 233 -3.06 -19.60 -7.30
CA TYR A 233 -2.53 -20.85 -6.75
C TYR A 233 -3.60 -21.70 -6.07
N ALA A 234 -4.58 -21.07 -5.42
CA ALA A 234 -5.69 -21.75 -4.77
C ALA A 234 -6.83 -22.18 -5.74
N GLY A 235 -6.82 -21.73 -6.98
CA GLY A 235 -7.91 -21.90 -7.94
C GLY A 235 -9.18 -21.12 -7.56
N ALA A 236 -9.02 -20.05 -6.80
CA ALA A 236 -10.10 -19.24 -6.25
C ALA A 236 -10.52 -18.11 -7.19
N LYS A 237 -11.64 -17.44 -6.87
CA LYS A 237 -12.18 -16.33 -7.64
C LYS A 237 -11.80 -14.99 -7.02
N VAL A 238 -11.40 -14.02 -7.85
CA VAL A 238 -11.17 -12.62 -7.46
C VAL A 238 -12.25 -11.72 -8.08
N VAL A 239 -12.83 -10.83 -7.27
CA VAL A 239 -13.80 -9.84 -7.72
C VAL A 239 -13.22 -8.45 -7.57
N TYR A 240 -13.24 -7.67 -8.65
CA TYR A 240 -12.75 -6.29 -8.73
C TYR A 240 -13.88 -5.28 -8.73
N LEU A 241 -13.59 -4.05 -8.30
CA LEU A 241 -14.54 -2.93 -8.27
C LEU A 241 -14.30 -1.98 -9.44
N GLN A 242 -15.37 -1.50 -10.08
CA GLN A 242 -15.28 -0.48 -11.16
C GLN A 242 -14.83 0.90 -10.66
N LYS A 243 -15.10 1.20 -9.39
CA LYS A 243 -14.85 2.51 -8.77
C LYS A 243 -14.00 2.34 -7.51
N PRO A 244 -13.26 3.38 -7.11
CA PRO A 244 -12.50 3.35 -5.86
C PRO A 244 -13.34 2.90 -4.66
N PRO A 245 -12.80 2.17 -3.70
CA PRO A 245 -13.53 1.55 -2.58
C PRO A 245 -13.93 2.59 -1.51
N THR A 246 -14.83 3.53 -1.85
CA THR A 246 -15.48 4.39 -0.85
C THR A 246 -16.38 3.56 0.08
N ALA A 247 -16.72 4.07 1.25
CA ALA A 247 -17.54 3.34 2.22
C ALA A 247 -18.87 2.84 1.62
N SER A 248 -19.55 3.67 0.81
CA SER A 248 -20.83 3.32 0.17
C SER A 248 -20.66 2.22 -0.88
N ILE A 249 -19.64 2.34 -1.76
CA ILE A 249 -19.35 1.34 -2.79
C ILE A 249 -18.96 0.00 -2.15
N LEU A 250 -18.12 0.06 -1.12
CA LEU A 250 -17.67 -1.13 -0.40
C LEU A 250 -18.84 -1.87 0.27
N LEU A 251 -19.75 -1.17 0.94
CA LEU A 251 -20.91 -1.79 1.57
C LEU A 251 -21.82 -2.52 0.57
N VAL A 252 -22.04 -1.94 -0.62
CA VAL A 252 -22.82 -2.59 -1.69
C VAL A 252 -22.08 -3.82 -2.22
N ALA A 253 -20.78 -3.71 -2.46
CA ALA A 253 -19.95 -4.80 -2.94
C ALA A 253 -19.90 -5.97 -1.95
N LEU A 254 -19.70 -5.71 -0.66
CA LEU A 254 -19.68 -6.72 0.40
C LEU A 254 -20.97 -7.54 0.46
N LYS A 255 -22.13 -6.89 0.31
CA LYS A 255 -23.43 -7.58 0.29
C LYS A 255 -23.60 -8.45 -0.96
N LYS A 256 -23.15 -7.99 -2.14
CA LYS A 256 -23.28 -8.73 -3.40
C LYS A 256 -22.28 -9.87 -3.51
N VAL A 257 -21.01 -9.61 -3.23
CA VAL A 257 -19.90 -10.56 -3.40
C VAL A 257 -19.85 -11.58 -2.28
N ARG A 258 -20.11 -11.16 -1.04
CA ARG A 258 -19.99 -11.97 0.19
C ARG A 258 -18.61 -12.64 0.24
N PRO A 259 -17.51 -11.86 0.27
CA PRO A 259 -16.16 -12.39 0.16
C PRO A 259 -15.81 -13.30 1.35
N THR A 260 -14.93 -14.26 1.11
CA THR A 260 -14.34 -15.09 2.17
C THR A 260 -12.99 -14.54 2.61
N ILE A 261 -12.29 -13.82 1.73
CA ILE A 261 -10.97 -13.25 1.98
C ILE A 261 -10.93 -11.81 1.47
N MET A 262 -10.33 -10.94 2.25
CA MET A 262 -10.03 -9.57 1.88
C MET A 262 -8.66 -9.16 2.43
N LEU A 263 -7.97 -8.33 1.66
CA LEU A 263 -6.78 -7.63 2.10
C LEU A 263 -7.12 -6.16 2.30
N SER A 264 -6.53 -5.54 3.31
CA SER A 264 -6.85 -4.17 3.69
C SER A 264 -5.65 -3.46 4.31
N VAL A 265 -5.76 -2.14 4.40
CA VAL A 265 -4.88 -1.30 5.21
C VAL A 265 -5.62 -0.84 6.48
N PRO A 266 -4.91 -0.48 7.56
CA PRO A 266 -5.52 -0.03 8.82
C PRO A 266 -6.58 1.03 8.65
N LEU A 267 -6.35 2.01 7.79
CA LEU A 267 -7.22 3.17 7.56
C LEU A 267 -8.68 2.77 7.26
N ILE A 268 -8.91 1.69 6.52
CA ILE A 268 -10.26 1.27 6.14
C ILE A 268 -11.05 0.78 7.36
N ILE A 269 -10.47 -0.12 8.14
CA ILE A 269 -11.17 -0.67 9.33
C ILE A 269 -11.26 0.35 10.46
N GLU A 270 -10.28 1.25 10.58
CA GLU A 270 -10.30 2.35 11.55
C GLU A 270 -11.40 3.37 11.22
N LYS A 271 -11.58 3.72 9.94
CA LYS A 271 -12.70 4.57 9.51
C LYS A 271 -14.06 3.90 9.81
N ILE A 272 -14.20 2.61 9.54
CA ILE A 272 -15.43 1.86 9.88
C ILE A 272 -15.66 1.91 11.40
N TYR A 273 -14.63 1.69 12.20
CA TYR A 273 -14.74 1.74 13.66
C TYR A 273 -15.14 3.13 14.16
N LYS A 274 -14.42 4.18 13.74
CA LYS A 274 -14.63 5.58 14.17
C LYS A 274 -15.98 6.14 13.66
N ALA A 275 -16.34 5.89 12.41
CA ALA A 275 -17.53 6.48 11.79
C ALA A 275 -18.84 5.74 12.09
N SER A 276 -18.79 4.44 12.36
CA SER A 276 -20.02 3.63 12.49
C SER A 276 -20.15 2.94 13.85
N ILE A 277 -19.07 2.34 14.36
CA ILE A 277 -19.16 1.49 15.56
C ILE A 277 -19.15 2.34 16.83
N LEU A 278 -18.16 3.21 16.97
CA LEU A 278 -17.98 4.02 18.17
C LEU A 278 -19.15 4.97 18.42
N PRO A 279 -19.67 5.74 17.44
CA PRO A 279 -20.84 6.59 17.63
C PRO A 279 -22.11 5.82 18.00
N THR A 280 -22.30 4.61 17.43
CA THR A 280 -23.44 3.76 17.78
C THR A 280 -23.41 3.35 19.25
N ILE A 281 -22.23 2.97 19.77
CA ILE A 281 -22.05 2.66 21.19
C ILE A 281 -22.27 3.90 22.06
N GLN A 282 -21.78 5.05 21.65
CA GLN A 282 -21.86 6.30 22.41
C GLN A 282 -23.25 6.95 22.44
N LYS A 283 -24.08 6.77 21.43
CA LYS A 283 -25.43 7.36 21.36
C LYS A 283 -26.44 6.66 22.28
N SER A 284 -26.29 5.36 22.54
CA SER A 284 -27.23 4.58 23.33
C SER A 284 -26.79 4.48 24.79
N ARG A 285 -27.67 4.89 25.73
CA ARG A 285 -27.45 4.75 27.18
C ARG A 285 -27.22 3.27 27.56
N VAL A 286 -28.01 2.36 26.97
CA VAL A 286 -27.90 0.91 27.21
C VAL A 286 -26.56 0.37 26.70
N LEU A 287 -26.14 0.75 25.49
CA LEU A 287 -24.85 0.32 24.92
C LEU A 287 -23.66 0.90 25.68
N LYS A 288 -23.74 2.15 26.16
CA LYS A 288 -22.72 2.72 27.07
C LYS A 288 -22.61 1.91 28.37
N TRP A 289 -23.74 1.58 28.98
CA TRP A 289 -23.76 0.75 30.18
C TRP A 289 -23.17 -0.64 29.92
N MET A 290 -23.58 -1.31 28.83
CA MET A 290 -22.99 -2.58 28.40
C MET A 290 -21.49 -2.46 28.12
N HIS A 291 -21.06 -1.40 27.50
CA HIS A 291 -19.63 -1.13 27.21
C HIS A 291 -18.81 -1.06 28.53
N ARG A 292 -19.38 -0.42 29.56
CA ARG A 292 -18.74 -0.28 30.88
C ARG A 292 -18.73 -1.59 31.69
N ASN A 293 -19.84 -2.34 31.67
CA ASN A 293 -20.07 -3.47 32.59
C ASN A 293 -19.98 -4.84 31.90
N MET A 294 -20.28 -4.94 30.59
CA MET A 294 -20.37 -6.20 29.85
C MET A 294 -19.71 -6.07 28.46
N ALA A 295 -18.56 -5.41 28.39
CA ALA A 295 -17.88 -5.08 27.15
C ALA A 295 -17.65 -6.31 26.23
N GLY A 296 -17.36 -7.48 26.80
CA GLY A 296 -17.17 -8.72 26.04
C GLY A 296 -18.42 -9.16 25.28
N LEU A 297 -19.59 -9.10 25.92
CA LEU A 297 -20.88 -9.44 25.31
C LEU A 297 -21.28 -8.42 24.24
N LEU A 298 -21.14 -7.12 24.55
CA LEU A 298 -21.39 -6.06 23.59
C LEU A 298 -20.55 -6.22 22.34
N TYR A 299 -19.24 -6.41 22.50
CA TYR A 299 -18.34 -6.54 21.36
C TYR A 299 -18.59 -7.81 20.56
N TRP A 300 -19.04 -8.89 21.18
CA TRP A 300 -19.46 -10.10 20.48
C TRP A 300 -20.68 -9.82 19.56
N PHE A 301 -21.72 -9.13 20.05
CA PHE A 301 -22.88 -8.72 19.23
C PHE A 301 -22.48 -7.77 18.10
N VAL A 302 -21.66 -6.76 18.40
CA VAL A 302 -21.15 -5.83 17.38
C VAL A 302 -20.29 -6.57 16.36
N GLY A 303 -19.51 -7.55 16.80
CA GLY A 303 -18.70 -8.41 15.93
C GLY A 303 -19.55 -9.26 14.96
N MET A 304 -20.66 -9.83 15.43
CA MET A 304 -21.60 -10.53 14.54
C MET A 304 -22.18 -9.58 13.49
N ARG A 305 -22.59 -8.37 13.90
CA ARG A 305 -23.09 -7.35 12.97
C ARG A 305 -22.02 -6.93 11.96
N LEU A 306 -20.78 -6.75 12.41
CA LEU A 306 -19.65 -6.44 11.54
C LEU A 306 -19.41 -7.56 10.53
N LYS A 307 -19.36 -8.83 10.96
CA LYS A 307 -19.24 -9.98 10.05
C LYS A 307 -20.36 -10.02 9.02
N ASN A 308 -21.59 -9.75 9.41
CA ASN A 308 -22.74 -9.67 8.49
C ASN A 308 -22.59 -8.53 7.48
N THR A 309 -22.07 -7.37 7.90
CA THR A 309 -21.75 -6.26 6.99
C THR A 309 -20.72 -6.67 5.94
N PHE A 310 -19.75 -7.50 6.32
CA PHE A 310 -18.79 -8.12 5.40
C PHE A 310 -19.34 -9.33 4.62
N GLY A 311 -20.65 -9.52 4.56
CA GLY A 311 -21.32 -10.58 3.81
C GLY A 311 -21.45 -11.91 4.55
N GLY A 312 -21.09 -11.99 5.82
CA GLY A 312 -21.28 -13.14 6.72
C GLY A 312 -20.35 -14.34 6.47
N ARG A 313 -19.44 -14.27 5.48
CA ARG A 313 -18.59 -15.39 5.07
C ARG A 313 -17.09 -15.16 5.26
N ILE A 314 -16.69 -14.00 5.78
CA ILE A 314 -15.27 -13.63 5.91
C ILE A 314 -14.51 -14.64 6.79
N LYS A 315 -13.52 -15.29 6.24
CA LYS A 315 -12.62 -16.24 6.90
C LYS A 315 -11.31 -15.59 7.29
N PHE A 316 -10.86 -14.62 6.48
CA PHE A 316 -9.61 -13.93 6.67
C PHE A 316 -9.71 -12.47 6.19
N PHE A 317 -9.37 -11.56 7.08
CA PHE A 317 -9.21 -10.15 6.81
C PHE A 317 -7.77 -9.75 7.13
N GLY A 318 -6.93 -9.75 6.10
CA GLY A 318 -5.51 -9.42 6.22
C GLY A 318 -5.31 -7.90 6.32
N ILE A 319 -4.57 -7.45 7.32
CA ILE A 319 -4.23 -6.05 7.52
C ILE A 319 -2.73 -5.89 7.42
N GLY A 320 -2.27 -5.01 6.52
CA GLY A 320 -0.86 -4.74 6.29
C GLY A 320 -0.59 -3.29 5.89
N GLY A 321 0.67 -2.96 5.67
CA GLY A 321 1.12 -1.67 5.14
C GLY A 321 1.34 -0.55 6.17
N ALA A 322 0.70 -0.61 7.34
CA ALA A 322 0.89 0.34 8.44
C ALA A 322 0.49 -0.29 9.80
N LYS A 323 0.86 0.37 10.90
CA LYS A 323 0.51 -0.07 12.26
C LYS A 323 -0.98 0.19 12.53
N LEU A 324 -1.72 -0.84 12.93
CA LEU A 324 -3.13 -0.72 13.31
C LEU A 324 -3.28 -0.04 14.68
N ASN A 325 -4.31 0.81 14.82
CA ASN A 325 -4.64 1.44 16.09
C ASN A 325 -4.95 0.37 17.17
N PRO A 326 -4.29 0.39 18.36
CA PRO A 326 -4.49 -0.63 19.39
C PRO A 326 -5.91 -0.70 19.94
N ALA A 327 -6.66 0.40 19.98
CA ALA A 327 -8.04 0.39 20.43
C ALA A 327 -8.93 -0.38 19.44
N VAL A 328 -8.70 -0.15 18.13
CA VAL A 328 -9.38 -0.87 17.04
C VAL A 328 -8.99 -2.35 17.05
N GLU A 329 -7.71 -2.64 17.23
CA GLU A 329 -7.24 -4.03 17.29
C GLU A 329 -7.83 -4.79 18.49
N LYS A 330 -7.79 -4.18 19.68
CA LYS A 330 -8.44 -4.74 20.89
C LYS A 330 -9.94 -4.98 20.67
N PHE A 331 -10.61 -4.04 19.97
CA PHE A 331 -12.01 -4.23 19.59
C PHE A 331 -12.19 -5.42 18.66
N LEU A 332 -11.44 -5.53 17.56
CA LEU A 332 -11.54 -6.65 16.61
C LEU A 332 -11.31 -8.01 17.29
N LYS A 333 -10.34 -8.07 18.21
CA LYS A 333 -10.06 -9.29 18.99
C LYS A 333 -11.23 -9.68 19.91
N LYS A 334 -11.78 -8.72 20.68
CA LYS A 334 -12.94 -8.94 21.54
C LYS A 334 -14.22 -9.25 20.74
N ALA A 335 -14.39 -8.62 19.57
CA ALA A 335 -15.45 -8.86 18.61
C ALA A 335 -15.35 -10.22 17.91
N ARG A 336 -14.27 -10.98 18.12
CA ARG A 336 -13.97 -12.25 17.45
C ARG A 336 -14.05 -12.10 15.91
N PHE A 337 -13.64 -10.95 15.39
CA PHE A 337 -13.53 -10.75 13.95
C PHE A 337 -12.33 -11.51 13.39
N ASN A 338 -12.44 -12.10 12.20
CA ASN A 338 -11.40 -12.94 11.61
C ASN A 338 -10.33 -12.08 10.93
N TYR A 339 -9.53 -11.35 11.69
CA TYR A 339 -8.43 -10.53 11.18
C TYR A 339 -7.07 -11.15 11.48
N ALA A 340 -6.09 -10.74 10.71
CA ALA A 340 -4.68 -11.00 10.97
C ALA A 340 -3.85 -9.80 10.53
N ILE A 341 -2.73 -9.56 11.23
CA ILE A 341 -1.78 -8.51 10.88
C ILE A 341 -0.50 -9.18 10.40
N GLY A 342 0.03 -8.70 9.27
CA GLY A 342 1.33 -9.09 8.75
C GLY A 342 2.25 -7.89 8.64
N TYR A 343 3.55 -8.17 8.63
CA TYR A 343 4.60 -7.19 8.37
C TYR A 343 5.43 -7.60 7.17
N GLY A 344 5.79 -6.60 6.38
CA GLY A 344 6.63 -6.80 5.22
C GLY A 344 6.85 -5.52 4.43
N MET A 345 7.60 -5.65 3.35
CA MET A 345 7.96 -4.55 2.46
C MET A 345 8.21 -5.04 1.04
N THR A 346 8.24 -4.13 0.08
CA THR A 346 8.39 -4.47 -1.35
C THR A 346 9.66 -5.29 -1.60
N GLU A 347 10.74 -4.97 -0.90
CA GLU A 347 12.03 -5.64 -0.98
C GLU A 347 11.99 -7.12 -0.49
N CYS A 348 10.86 -7.55 0.12
CA CYS A 348 10.64 -8.94 0.56
C CYS A 348 9.41 -9.59 -0.09
N ALA A 349 8.86 -9.04 -1.14
CA ALA A 349 7.85 -9.57 -2.07
C ALA A 349 6.46 -10.01 -1.54
N PRO A 350 5.83 -9.59 -0.44
CA PRO A 350 6.28 -8.64 0.57
C PRO A 350 6.57 -9.22 1.96
N LEU A 351 6.21 -10.49 2.28
CA LEU A 351 6.02 -11.02 3.64
C LEU A 351 7.33 -11.29 4.39
N ILE A 352 7.43 -10.76 5.62
CA ILE A 352 8.52 -11.00 6.57
C ILE A 352 7.99 -11.66 7.83
N CYS A 353 6.95 -11.08 8.47
CA CYS A 353 6.30 -11.67 9.63
C CYS A 353 4.81 -11.88 9.35
N THR A 354 4.28 -13.02 9.78
CA THR A 354 2.90 -13.43 9.50
C THR A 354 2.23 -14.09 10.70
N ALA A 355 0.92 -13.96 10.76
CA ALA A 355 0.08 -14.72 11.67
C ALA A 355 -1.22 -15.15 10.96
N GLY A 356 -1.66 -16.37 11.21
CA GLY A 356 -3.03 -16.76 10.88
C GLY A 356 -4.02 -16.14 11.88
N VAL A 357 -5.31 -16.12 11.56
CA VAL A 357 -6.37 -15.55 12.41
C VAL A 357 -6.33 -16.04 13.86
N LYS A 358 -6.06 -17.35 14.06
CA LYS A 358 -5.98 -17.94 15.40
C LYS A 358 -4.69 -17.57 16.16
N GLN A 359 -3.63 -17.21 15.44
CA GLN A 359 -2.31 -16.90 15.97
C GLN A 359 -2.10 -15.39 16.21
N THR A 360 -3.04 -14.57 15.75
CA THR A 360 -2.97 -13.11 15.89
C THR A 360 -3.03 -12.68 17.37
N HIS A 361 -2.05 -11.90 17.80
CA HIS A 361 -1.97 -11.28 19.12
C HIS A 361 -1.92 -9.76 19.01
N VAL A 362 -2.67 -9.09 19.87
CA VAL A 362 -2.76 -7.62 19.87
C VAL A 362 -1.38 -6.99 20.05
N GLY A 363 -1.03 -6.06 19.17
CA GLY A 363 0.23 -5.32 19.17
C GLY A 363 1.39 -6.03 18.46
N THR A 364 1.16 -7.24 17.90
CA THR A 364 2.21 -7.99 17.19
C THR A 364 1.84 -8.23 15.72
N THR A 365 2.84 -8.43 14.89
CA THR A 365 2.70 -8.79 13.47
C THR A 365 2.85 -10.29 13.21
N GLY A 366 2.90 -11.10 14.28
CA GLY A 366 3.16 -12.53 14.20
C GLY A 366 4.65 -12.88 14.29
N GLY A 367 4.97 -14.15 14.05
CA GLY A 367 6.34 -14.66 13.99
C GLY A 367 6.94 -14.52 12.60
N ALA A 368 8.21 -14.96 12.46
CA ALA A 368 8.87 -15.07 11.17
C ALA A 368 8.01 -15.89 10.19
N ALA A 369 7.93 -15.44 8.94
CA ALA A 369 7.18 -16.12 7.90
C ALA A 369 7.80 -17.48 7.59
N TYR A 370 7.00 -18.42 7.07
CA TYR A 370 7.47 -19.77 6.76
C TYR A 370 8.64 -19.73 5.75
N GLY A 371 9.78 -20.35 6.15
CA GLY A 371 10.99 -20.39 5.31
C GLY A 371 11.74 -19.06 5.22
N VAL A 372 11.45 -18.12 6.10
CA VAL A 372 12.15 -16.83 6.19
C VAL A 372 12.86 -16.75 7.54
N ASP A 373 14.14 -16.44 7.51
CA ASP A 373 14.92 -16.19 8.71
C ASP A 373 14.83 -14.70 9.06
N VAL A 374 14.47 -14.42 10.32
CA VAL A 374 14.32 -13.05 10.84
C VAL A 374 15.03 -12.95 12.18
N LYS A 375 15.87 -11.95 12.34
CA LYS A 375 16.52 -11.63 13.63
C LYS A 375 16.59 -10.13 13.86
N LEU A 376 16.88 -9.75 15.08
CA LEU A 376 17.18 -8.37 15.44
C LEU A 376 18.71 -8.20 15.56
N ILE A 377 19.21 -7.09 15.04
CA ILE A 377 20.61 -6.66 15.22
C ILE A 377 20.63 -5.33 15.96
N ASN A 378 21.80 -4.98 16.54
CA ASN A 378 21.98 -3.73 17.29
C ASN A 378 20.91 -3.56 18.39
N VAL A 379 20.65 -4.65 19.13
CA VAL A 379 19.59 -4.68 20.14
C VAL A 379 20.00 -3.82 21.33
N ASN A 380 19.16 -2.86 21.68
CA ASN A 380 19.30 -2.09 22.90
C ASN A 380 19.02 -2.99 24.12
N PRO A 381 19.96 -3.17 25.06
CA PRO A 381 19.79 -4.08 26.18
C PRO A 381 18.70 -3.66 27.17
N GLU A 382 18.36 -2.38 27.23
CA GLU A 382 17.33 -1.87 28.17
C GLU A 382 15.91 -2.05 27.61
N THR A 383 15.73 -1.85 26.29
CA THR A 383 14.41 -1.88 25.66
C THR A 383 14.11 -3.18 24.92
N GLY A 384 15.14 -3.97 24.61
CA GLY A 384 15.03 -5.17 23.78
C GLY A 384 14.68 -4.86 22.31
N GLU A 385 14.83 -3.60 21.89
CA GLU A 385 14.52 -3.15 20.53
C GLU A 385 15.77 -3.21 19.65
N GLY A 386 15.61 -3.68 18.40
CA GLY A 386 16.69 -3.77 17.42
C GLY A 386 16.17 -3.67 16.01
N GLU A 387 17.08 -3.49 15.04
CA GLU A 387 16.77 -3.48 13.63
C GLU A 387 16.42 -4.89 13.14
N ILE A 388 15.31 -5.03 12.41
CA ILE A 388 14.94 -6.28 11.76
C ILE A 388 15.87 -6.51 10.57
N VAL A 389 16.50 -7.68 10.52
CA VAL A 389 17.19 -8.18 9.33
C VAL A 389 16.58 -9.50 8.87
N VAL A 390 16.58 -9.71 7.57
CA VAL A 390 15.85 -10.78 6.90
C VAL A 390 16.77 -11.55 5.96
N LYS A 391 16.62 -12.88 5.94
CA LYS A 391 17.28 -13.75 4.97
C LYS A 391 16.28 -14.82 4.49
N GLY A 392 16.17 -15.01 3.19
CA GLY A 392 15.25 -15.99 2.61
C GLY A 392 14.97 -15.76 1.14
N ASP A 393 14.26 -16.71 0.53
CA ASP A 393 13.87 -16.67 -0.88
C ASP A 393 12.88 -15.54 -1.22
N ASN A 394 12.34 -14.86 -0.21
CA ASN A 394 11.48 -13.68 -0.37
C ASN A 394 12.25 -12.39 -0.61
N VAL A 395 13.56 -12.35 -0.32
CA VAL A 395 14.38 -11.13 -0.41
C VAL A 395 14.73 -10.83 -1.85
N MET A 396 14.60 -9.58 -2.25
CA MET A 396 14.86 -9.06 -3.60
C MET A 396 16.27 -9.38 -4.13
N LEU A 397 16.44 -9.33 -5.45
CA LEU A 397 17.74 -9.39 -6.09
C LEU A 397 18.60 -8.14 -5.85
N GLY A 398 17.97 -7.01 -5.56
CA GLY A 398 18.60 -5.71 -5.34
C GLY A 398 17.81 -4.56 -5.96
N TYR A 399 18.42 -3.38 -6.01
CA TYR A 399 17.86 -2.21 -6.68
C TYR A 399 18.38 -2.10 -8.12
N TYR A 400 17.46 -1.91 -9.05
CA TYR A 400 17.75 -1.85 -10.47
C TYR A 400 18.66 -0.66 -10.81
N ARG A 401 19.81 -0.95 -11.46
CA ARG A 401 20.84 0.04 -11.82
C ARG A 401 21.41 0.83 -10.63
N ASP A 402 21.34 0.28 -9.41
CA ASP A 402 21.84 0.94 -8.20
C ASP A 402 22.58 -0.08 -7.31
N PRO A 403 23.78 -0.55 -7.73
CA PRO A 403 24.55 -1.55 -6.99
C PRO A 403 25.06 -1.04 -5.64
N GLU A 404 25.40 0.27 -5.54
CA GLU A 404 25.88 0.87 -4.31
C GLU A 404 24.78 0.86 -3.22
N ARG A 405 23.59 1.28 -3.58
CA ARG A 405 22.43 1.18 -2.68
C ARG A 405 22.11 -0.26 -2.34
N THR A 406 22.21 -1.17 -3.31
CA THR A 406 22.01 -2.60 -3.05
C THR A 406 22.99 -3.08 -1.99
N LYS A 407 24.29 -2.79 -2.15
CA LYS A 407 25.31 -3.18 -1.19
C LYS A 407 25.05 -2.57 0.20
N SER A 408 24.59 -1.33 0.27
CA SER A 408 24.38 -0.62 1.55
C SER A 408 23.26 -1.21 2.41
N VAL A 409 22.30 -1.93 1.81
CA VAL A 409 21.16 -2.54 2.53
C VAL A 409 21.36 -4.00 2.88
N PHE A 410 22.49 -4.60 2.55
CA PHE A 410 22.86 -5.95 3.00
C PHE A 410 24.01 -5.90 4.00
N THR A 411 24.00 -6.85 4.93
CA THR A 411 25.15 -7.11 5.80
C THR A 411 26.20 -7.94 5.03
N GLU A 412 27.43 -8.04 5.55
CA GLU A 412 28.50 -8.83 4.94
C GLU A 412 28.14 -10.32 4.82
N ASP A 413 27.36 -10.85 5.77
CA ASP A 413 26.85 -12.23 5.79
C ASP A 413 25.51 -12.42 5.06
N GLY A 414 25.08 -11.41 4.27
CA GLY A 414 23.98 -11.48 3.31
C GLY A 414 22.58 -11.34 3.91
N TRP A 415 22.42 -10.71 5.08
CA TRP A 415 21.11 -10.35 5.62
C TRP A 415 20.66 -9.00 5.07
N PHE A 416 19.41 -8.93 4.64
CA PHE A 416 18.79 -7.69 4.20
C PHE A 416 18.38 -6.85 5.43
N LYS A 417 18.84 -5.60 5.51
CA LYS A 417 18.50 -4.61 6.53
C LYS A 417 17.21 -3.89 6.16
N THR A 418 16.17 -4.05 6.98
CA THR A 418 14.85 -3.46 6.68
C THR A 418 14.76 -1.98 7.02
N ASN A 419 15.65 -1.49 7.87
CA ASN A 419 15.59 -0.16 8.46
C ASN A 419 14.33 0.06 9.33
N ASP A 420 13.68 -1.02 9.76
CA ASP A 420 12.56 -1.01 10.68
C ASP A 420 12.99 -1.59 12.04
N LEU A 421 12.62 -0.93 13.13
CA LEU A 421 12.87 -1.35 14.50
C LEU A 421 11.72 -2.19 15.05
N ALA A 422 12.05 -3.22 15.79
CA ALA A 422 11.08 -4.07 16.48
C ALA A 422 11.62 -4.61 17.80
N SER A 423 10.72 -5.10 18.63
CA SER A 423 11.00 -6.04 19.71
C SER A 423 10.41 -7.40 19.38
N VAL A 424 10.98 -8.46 19.96
CA VAL A 424 10.50 -9.84 19.84
C VAL A 424 10.17 -10.36 21.23
N ASP A 425 9.01 -11.02 21.39
CA ASP A 425 8.64 -11.63 22.67
C ASP A 425 9.18 -13.08 22.79
N GLU A 426 9.03 -13.67 23.96
CA GLU A 426 9.46 -15.04 24.28
C GLU A 426 8.87 -16.12 23.36
N LYS A 427 7.76 -15.81 22.66
CA LYS A 427 7.09 -16.70 21.69
C LYS A 427 7.50 -16.44 20.26
N GLY A 428 8.54 -15.60 20.05
CA GLY A 428 9.05 -15.26 18.73
C GLY A 428 8.12 -14.35 17.90
N ARG A 429 7.25 -13.55 18.54
CA ARG A 429 6.36 -12.62 17.84
C ARG A 429 6.96 -11.23 17.83
N TYR A 430 6.97 -10.63 16.65
CA TYR A 430 7.55 -9.30 16.42
C TYR A 430 6.52 -8.20 16.64
N SER A 431 6.94 -7.12 17.27
CA SER A 431 6.19 -5.87 17.46
C SER A 431 6.95 -4.73 16.84
N ILE A 432 6.45 -4.19 15.72
CA ILE A 432 7.09 -3.08 15.00
C ILE A 432 6.97 -1.80 15.82
N LYS A 433 8.09 -1.11 16.01
CA LYS A 433 8.19 0.14 16.78
C LYS A 433 8.16 1.36 15.89
N GLY A 434 9.03 1.44 14.88
CA GLY A 434 9.16 2.56 13.96
C GLY A 434 10.25 2.31 12.93
N ARG A 435 10.60 3.38 12.20
CA ARG A 435 11.70 3.35 11.23
C ARG A 435 12.94 4.06 11.78
N LEU A 436 14.11 3.45 11.59
CA LEU A 436 15.39 4.06 11.96
C LEU A 436 15.58 5.45 11.34
N ASN A 437 15.25 5.61 10.07
CA ASN A 437 15.40 6.91 9.36
C ASN A 437 14.41 7.99 9.80
N ASN A 438 13.34 7.62 10.52
CA ASN A 438 12.36 8.57 11.06
C ASN A 438 12.54 8.78 12.55
N MET A 439 13.35 7.95 13.19
CA MET A 439 13.65 8.06 14.62
C MET A 439 14.35 9.38 14.89
N ILE A 440 13.93 10.07 15.93
CA ILE A 440 14.55 11.29 16.44
C ILE A 440 15.32 10.89 17.69
N LEU A 441 16.57 11.31 17.77
CA LEU A 441 17.37 11.09 18.96
C LEU A 441 17.07 12.20 19.97
N GLY A 442 16.50 11.82 21.09
CA GLY A 442 16.20 12.77 22.17
C GLY A 442 17.46 13.33 22.86
N PRO A 443 17.34 14.44 23.59
CA PRO A 443 18.47 15.11 24.22
C PRO A 443 19.28 14.24 25.20
N SER A 444 18.68 13.20 25.77
CA SER A 444 19.33 12.26 26.69
C SER A 444 19.75 10.96 25.99
N GLY A 445 19.72 10.91 24.64
CA GLY A 445 20.09 9.74 23.86
C GLY A 445 18.98 8.70 23.70
N GLU A 446 17.76 9.01 24.13
CA GLU A 446 16.61 8.12 23.95
C GLU A 446 16.05 8.15 22.53
N ASN A 447 15.56 7.01 22.07
CA ASN A 447 14.91 6.87 20.79
C ASN A 447 13.46 7.37 20.85
N ILE A 448 13.14 8.37 20.05
CA ILE A 448 11.78 8.91 19.90
C ILE A 448 11.23 8.47 18.54
N TYR A 449 10.05 7.87 18.56
CA TYR A 449 9.36 7.39 17.37
C TYR A 449 8.20 8.33 17.02
N PRO A 450 8.34 9.21 16.02
CA PRO A 450 7.32 10.18 15.63
C PRO A 450 5.97 9.52 15.36
N GLU A 451 5.97 8.34 14.74
CA GLU A 451 4.76 7.59 14.40
C GLU A 451 3.94 7.16 15.64
N GLU A 452 4.58 6.99 16.79
CA GLU A 452 3.87 6.68 18.04
C GLU A 452 3.14 7.91 18.60
N ILE A 453 3.76 9.09 18.47
CA ILE A 453 3.18 10.36 18.88
C ILE A 453 2.02 10.74 17.92
N GLU A 454 2.26 10.67 16.60
CA GLU A 454 1.26 10.93 15.56
C GLU A 454 0.01 10.08 15.75
N LYS A 455 0.19 8.84 16.15
CA LYS A 455 -0.92 7.97 16.45
C LYS A 455 -1.79 8.47 17.60
N VAL A 456 -1.18 9.00 18.66
CA VAL A 456 -1.90 9.60 19.79
C VAL A 456 -2.65 10.85 19.32
N ILE A 457 -2.04 11.65 18.45
CA ILE A 457 -2.65 12.85 17.87
C ILE A 457 -3.82 12.47 16.97
N ASN A 458 -3.65 11.51 16.08
CA ASN A 458 -4.67 11.05 15.15
C ASN A 458 -5.89 10.36 15.83
N ASP A 459 -5.78 10.03 17.12
CA ASP A 459 -6.90 9.53 17.93
C ASP A 459 -7.81 10.66 18.45
N ILE A 460 -7.40 11.90 18.35
CA ILE A 460 -8.19 13.07 18.78
C ILE A 460 -9.30 13.32 17.76
N GLU A 461 -10.52 13.51 18.28
CA GLU A 461 -11.67 13.85 17.44
C GLU A 461 -11.44 15.16 16.68
N GLY A 462 -11.67 15.13 15.37
CA GLY A 462 -11.48 16.29 14.49
C GLY A 462 -10.05 16.45 13.95
N VAL A 463 -9.14 15.53 14.24
CA VAL A 463 -7.85 15.44 13.57
C VAL A 463 -7.98 14.45 12.42
N ASP A 464 -7.65 14.88 11.22
CA ASP A 464 -7.60 14.03 10.02
C ASP A 464 -6.26 13.31 9.90
N GLU A 465 -5.15 14.05 10.00
CA GLU A 465 -3.78 13.52 9.93
C GLU A 465 -2.81 14.38 10.75
N SER A 466 -1.69 13.80 11.13
CA SER A 466 -0.60 14.52 11.79
C SER A 466 0.76 14.02 11.36
N LEU A 467 1.76 14.89 11.53
CA LEU A 467 3.16 14.62 11.28
C LEU A 467 3.98 15.23 12.43
N VAL A 468 4.83 14.45 13.07
CA VAL A 468 5.74 14.96 14.11
C VAL A 468 7.13 15.10 13.50
N VAL A 469 7.70 16.28 13.63
CA VAL A 469 9.03 16.64 13.14
C VAL A 469 9.87 17.22 14.28
N GLU A 470 11.18 17.21 14.08
CA GLU A 470 12.11 17.93 14.95
C GLU A 470 12.43 19.28 14.30
N ARG A 471 12.28 20.35 15.07
CA ARG A 471 12.71 21.70 14.73
C ARG A 471 13.44 22.30 15.92
N ASP A 472 14.66 22.78 15.70
CA ASP A 472 15.50 23.39 16.75
C ASP A 472 15.64 22.52 18.02
N GLY A 473 15.82 21.21 17.84
CA GLY A 473 15.94 20.22 18.92
C GLY A 473 14.66 19.99 19.72
N LYS A 474 13.50 20.44 19.21
CA LYS A 474 12.19 20.26 19.84
C LYS A 474 11.24 19.49 18.92
N LEU A 475 10.39 18.66 19.49
CA LEU A 475 9.32 17.97 18.75
C LEU A 475 8.17 18.91 18.50
N VAL A 476 7.79 19.08 17.24
CA VAL A 476 6.65 19.87 16.80
C VAL A 476 5.66 18.96 16.08
N ALA A 477 4.38 19.08 16.41
CA ALA A 477 3.31 18.34 15.77
C ALA A 477 2.62 19.21 14.72
N LEU A 478 2.75 18.87 13.45
CA LEU A 478 1.97 19.42 12.36
C LEU A 478 0.65 18.65 12.29
N VAL A 479 -0.49 19.34 12.33
CA VAL A 479 -1.81 18.70 12.46
C VAL A 479 -2.77 19.25 11.40
N GLN A 480 -3.36 18.35 10.63
CA GLN A 480 -4.47 18.67 9.73
C GLN A 480 -5.79 18.45 10.46
N LEU A 481 -6.59 19.51 10.59
CA LEU A 481 -7.91 19.46 11.21
C LEU A 481 -9.01 19.24 10.17
N ASN A 482 -10.06 18.54 10.61
CA ASN A 482 -11.27 18.34 9.82
C ASN A 482 -12.04 19.66 9.64
N LYS A 483 -12.60 19.90 8.45
CA LYS A 483 -13.41 21.07 8.12
C LYS A 483 -14.60 21.30 9.07
N ASN A 484 -15.12 20.24 9.71
CA ASN A 484 -16.22 20.35 10.68
C ASN A 484 -15.76 20.91 12.04
N VAL A 485 -14.46 20.96 12.29
CA VAL A 485 -13.87 21.47 13.54
C VAL A 485 -13.34 22.88 13.37
N LEU A 486 -12.81 23.19 12.19
CA LEU A 486 -12.27 24.49 11.83
C LEU A 486 -12.62 24.75 10.36
N ASP A 487 -13.52 25.73 10.13
CA ASP A 487 -13.89 26.15 8.77
C ASP A 487 -13.18 27.47 8.41
N TRP A 488 -12.18 27.35 7.55
CA TRP A 488 -11.34 28.49 7.10
C TRP A 488 -12.11 29.56 6.34
N ASN A 489 -13.40 29.36 6.02
CA ASN A 489 -14.17 30.23 5.14
C ASN A 489 -15.44 30.84 5.81
N GLN A 490 -15.81 30.44 7.02
CA GLN A 490 -17.11 30.79 7.61
C GLN A 490 -17.05 31.60 8.92
N GLU A 491 -15.87 31.88 9.48
CA GLU A 491 -15.72 32.56 10.76
C GLU A 491 -15.08 33.95 10.61
N THR A 492 -15.37 34.86 11.55
CA THR A 492 -14.61 36.12 11.62
C THR A 492 -13.18 35.81 12.06
N GLU A 493 -12.22 36.63 11.62
CA GLU A 493 -10.79 36.40 11.82
C GLU A 493 -10.45 36.22 13.31
N ASP A 494 -10.93 37.06 14.19
CA ASP A 494 -10.69 36.97 15.63
C ASP A 494 -11.24 35.68 16.26
N GLN A 495 -12.48 35.30 15.92
CA GLN A 495 -13.10 34.07 16.42
C GLN A 495 -12.39 32.82 15.90
N PHE A 496 -11.90 32.89 14.68
CA PHE A 496 -11.13 31.83 14.07
C PHE A 496 -9.79 31.58 14.81
N PHE A 497 -9.02 32.65 15.05
CA PHE A 497 -7.74 32.57 15.76
C PHE A 497 -7.91 32.07 17.21
N GLU A 498 -8.92 32.55 17.92
CA GLU A 498 -9.20 32.09 19.29
C GLU A 498 -9.52 30.60 19.33
N LYS A 499 -10.34 30.09 18.41
CA LYS A 499 -10.66 28.65 18.30
C LYS A 499 -9.46 27.84 17.90
N LEU A 500 -8.64 28.36 16.98
CA LEU A 500 -7.42 27.69 16.52
C LEU A 500 -6.44 27.50 17.69
N GLU A 501 -6.14 28.54 18.45
CA GLU A 501 -5.24 28.50 19.59
C GLU A 501 -5.79 27.61 20.72
N ALA A 502 -7.05 27.70 21.03
CA ALA A 502 -7.70 26.81 22.00
C ALA A 502 -7.57 25.34 21.57
N ARG A 503 -7.68 25.06 20.26
CA ARG A 503 -7.56 23.72 19.73
C ARG A 503 -6.12 23.21 19.74
N LYS A 504 -5.15 24.03 19.33
CA LYS A 504 -3.71 23.71 19.44
C LYS A 504 -3.34 23.33 20.89
N GLN A 505 -3.76 24.16 21.86
CA GLN A 505 -3.49 23.91 23.28
C GLN A 505 -4.18 22.64 23.81
N ALA A 506 -5.40 22.35 23.37
CA ALA A 506 -6.12 21.13 23.73
C ALA A 506 -5.42 19.88 23.21
N ILE A 507 -4.94 19.90 21.96
CA ILE A 507 -4.16 18.82 21.36
C ILE A 507 -2.85 18.63 22.10
N LEU A 508 -2.10 19.70 22.33
CA LEU A 508 -0.82 19.70 23.06
C LEU A 508 -0.97 19.05 24.44
N ASN A 509 -1.95 19.50 25.21
CA ASN A 509 -2.24 18.99 26.54
C ASN A 509 -2.65 17.52 26.53
N PHE A 510 -3.47 17.10 25.57
CA PHE A 510 -3.91 15.72 25.44
C PHE A 510 -2.76 14.78 25.10
N VAL A 511 -1.94 15.16 24.13
CA VAL A 511 -0.81 14.35 23.67
C VAL A 511 0.21 14.22 24.79
N ASN A 512 0.64 15.32 25.39
CA ASN A 512 1.66 15.36 26.41
C ASN A 512 1.27 14.65 27.74
N LYS A 513 -0.01 14.37 27.94
CA LYS A 513 -0.50 13.50 29.03
C LYS A 513 -0.40 12.01 28.70
N LYS A 514 -0.29 11.63 27.42
CA LYS A 514 -0.34 10.23 26.97
C LYS A 514 0.98 9.68 26.48
N VAL A 515 1.90 10.56 26.10
CA VAL A 515 3.24 10.17 25.64
C VAL A 515 4.25 10.17 26.79
N ASN A 516 5.37 9.49 26.58
CA ASN A 516 6.49 9.50 27.53
C ASN A 516 7.10 10.90 27.66
N ARG A 517 7.89 11.11 28.73
CA ARG A 517 8.52 12.41 28.99
C ARG A 517 9.38 12.90 27.82
N SER A 518 10.16 12.01 27.23
CA SER A 518 11.03 12.28 26.08
C SER A 518 10.26 12.52 24.77
N SER A 519 9.04 12.01 24.67
CA SER A 519 8.20 12.13 23.49
C SER A 519 7.19 13.30 23.55
N LYS A 520 7.35 14.19 24.54
CA LYS A 520 6.49 15.38 24.65
C LYS A 520 6.75 16.34 23.53
N VAL A 521 5.69 16.79 22.87
CA VAL A 521 5.76 17.82 21.84
C VAL A 521 5.82 19.23 22.47
N ALA A 522 6.64 20.08 21.92
CA ALA A 522 6.81 21.45 22.37
C ALA A 522 5.73 22.39 21.83
N GLY A 523 5.18 22.08 20.64
CA GLY A 523 4.17 22.88 19.97
C GLY A 523 3.30 22.08 19.02
N VAL A 524 2.17 22.68 18.65
CA VAL A 524 1.25 22.16 17.65
C VAL A 524 1.04 23.25 16.60
N GLU A 525 1.30 22.91 15.36
CA GLU A 525 1.02 23.75 14.19
C GLU A 525 -0.11 23.14 13.39
N VAL A 526 -1.07 23.95 12.99
CA VAL A 526 -2.19 23.50 12.17
C VAL A 526 -1.90 23.82 10.72
N VAL A 527 -1.90 22.77 9.87
CA VAL A 527 -1.68 22.91 8.43
C VAL A 527 -3.01 23.03 7.70
N LYS A 528 -3.11 24.02 6.81
CA LYS A 528 -4.31 24.28 6.01
C LYS A 528 -4.46 23.28 4.88
N GLU A 529 -3.35 23.05 4.17
CA GLU A 529 -3.32 22.16 3.02
C GLU A 529 -3.08 20.72 3.45
N PRO A 530 -3.65 19.73 2.73
CA PRO A 530 -3.36 18.34 2.97
C PRO A 530 -1.87 18.02 2.81
N PHE A 531 -1.36 17.14 3.67
CA PHE A 531 0.02 16.68 3.54
C PHE A 531 0.27 16.05 2.16
N GLU A 532 1.39 16.42 1.54
CA GLU A 532 1.81 15.79 0.30
C GLU A 532 2.16 14.32 0.53
N LYS A 533 1.57 13.46 -0.28
CA LYS A 533 1.70 12.02 -0.15
C LYS A 533 2.40 11.38 -1.34
N THR A 534 2.97 10.23 -1.09
CA THR A 534 3.43 9.33 -2.15
C THR A 534 2.23 8.66 -2.84
N ALA A 535 2.46 8.03 -3.98
CA ALA A 535 1.44 7.20 -4.65
C ALA A 535 0.91 6.04 -3.76
N THR A 536 1.66 5.66 -2.71
CA THR A 536 1.24 4.69 -1.69
C THR A 536 0.52 5.30 -0.50
N GLN A 537 0.10 6.58 -0.60
CA GLN A 537 -0.63 7.34 0.44
C GLN A 537 0.15 7.55 1.74
N LYS A 538 1.49 7.57 1.68
CA LYS A 538 2.37 7.91 2.81
C LYS A 538 2.81 9.37 2.72
N ILE A 539 2.80 10.10 3.85
CA ILE A 539 3.24 11.49 3.91
C ILE A 539 4.72 11.58 3.54
N ARG A 540 5.09 12.54 2.69
CA ARG A 540 6.48 12.84 2.29
C ARG A 540 7.17 13.66 3.40
N ARG A 541 7.53 13.00 4.52
CA ARG A 541 8.11 13.63 5.73
C ARG A 541 9.26 14.59 5.46
N PHE A 542 10.13 14.27 4.49
CA PHE A 542 11.31 15.08 4.19
C PHE A 542 10.98 16.52 3.77
N LYS A 543 9.79 16.76 3.22
CA LYS A 543 9.33 18.10 2.83
C LYS A 543 8.94 19.00 4.00
N TYR A 544 8.82 18.44 5.20
CA TYR A 544 8.31 19.15 6.38
C TYR A 544 9.35 19.25 7.51
N LYS A 545 10.57 18.76 7.30
CA LYS A 545 11.66 18.81 8.29
C LYS A 545 12.25 20.23 8.43
N GLU A 546 12.36 20.95 7.31
CA GLU A 546 12.84 22.34 7.26
C GLU A 546 11.63 23.24 7.14
N GLY A 547 11.51 24.30 7.97
CA GLY A 547 10.33 25.11 8.23
C GLY A 547 9.65 25.85 7.07
N GLU A 548 9.77 25.42 5.84
CA GLU A 548 9.39 26.20 4.65
C GLU A 548 8.14 25.75 3.91
N ASN A 549 7.18 25.03 4.47
CA ASN A 549 5.91 24.91 3.71
C ASN A 549 4.71 24.54 4.59
N GLY A 550 3.81 25.48 4.80
CA GLY A 550 2.39 25.24 5.13
C GLY A 550 1.92 25.53 6.56
N ALA A 551 2.75 26.01 7.45
CA ALA A 551 2.30 26.55 8.73
C ALA A 551 1.80 27.99 8.56
N VAL A 552 0.66 28.34 9.15
CA VAL A 552 0.19 29.73 9.25
C VAL A 552 1.01 30.39 10.35
N ASP A 553 2.11 31.05 9.99
CA ASP A 553 2.85 31.92 10.91
C ASP A 553 2.08 33.23 11.12
N GLU A 554 2.01 33.71 12.38
CA GLU A 554 1.41 34.95 12.83
C GLU A 554 2.08 36.25 12.29
N ALA A 555 3.06 36.14 11.37
CA ALA A 555 3.84 37.28 10.90
C ALA A 555 3.80 37.43 9.38
N THR A 556 2.67 37.83 8.83
CA THR A 556 2.66 38.59 7.56
C THR A 556 1.34 39.36 7.44
N THR A 557 1.16 40.34 8.30
CA THR A 557 0.39 41.55 7.95
C THR A 557 1.40 42.55 7.39
N GLU A 558 1.94 42.33 6.21
CA GLU A 558 2.49 43.41 5.40
C GLU A 558 1.35 43.98 4.56
N GLU A 559 1.03 45.23 4.88
CA GLU A 559 0.14 46.10 4.15
C GLU A 559 0.45 46.07 2.65
N THR A 560 -0.41 45.49 1.86
CA THR A 560 -0.45 45.77 0.43
C THR A 560 -1.00 47.19 0.27
N VAL A 561 -0.09 48.16 0.19
CA VAL A 561 -0.37 49.49 -0.29
C VAL A 561 -0.90 49.35 -1.71
N VAL A 562 -2.19 49.61 -1.84
CA VAL A 562 -2.85 49.74 -3.14
C VAL A 562 -2.38 51.04 -3.77
N GLU A 563 -1.38 51.01 -4.64
CA GLU A 563 -1.10 52.12 -5.55
C GLU A 563 -2.27 52.30 -6.52
N LYS A 564 -2.91 53.48 -6.41
CA LYS A 564 -3.89 53.97 -7.39
C LYS A 564 -3.20 54.20 -8.73
N PRO A 565 -3.75 53.80 -9.87
CA PRO A 565 -3.18 54.10 -11.16
C PRO A 565 -3.30 55.60 -11.45
N SER A 566 -2.16 56.25 -11.67
CA SER A 566 -2.06 57.62 -12.17
C SER A 566 -2.58 57.68 -13.61
N SER A 567 -3.58 58.54 -13.80
CA SER A 567 -4.08 58.96 -15.10
C SER A 567 -3.07 59.89 -15.80
N ASP A 568 -2.34 59.40 -16.77
CA ASP A 568 -1.62 60.24 -17.73
C ASP A 568 -2.08 59.93 -19.16
N THR A 569 -2.81 60.91 -19.68
CA THR A 569 -3.26 61.05 -21.06
C THR A 569 -2.08 61.50 -21.96
N PRO A 570 -1.82 60.89 -23.09
CA PRO A 570 -0.80 61.43 -23.99
C PRO A 570 -1.34 62.57 -24.85
N LYS A 571 -0.76 63.76 -24.68
CA LYS A 571 -0.96 64.92 -25.56
C LYS A 571 -0.42 64.59 -26.96
N LYS A 572 -1.28 64.72 -27.96
CA LYS A 572 -0.93 64.86 -29.38
C LYS A 572 -0.02 66.08 -29.60
N LYS A 573 1.11 65.90 -30.23
CA LYS A 573 1.83 66.96 -30.93
C LYS A 573 1.65 66.78 -32.44
N THR A 574 0.90 67.75 -33.00
CA THR A 574 0.92 68.09 -34.45
C THR A 574 2.05 69.04 -34.72
N GLY A 575 2.68 68.88 -35.87
CA GLY A 575 3.38 70.00 -36.47
C GLY A 575 4.69 69.73 -37.15
N LYS A 576 4.59 69.70 -38.42
CA LYS A 576 5.45 69.98 -39.59
C LYS A 576 6.45 68.92 -40.00
#